data_0fbdb13c68978ed43ca4a9b2dc63cb1a
#
_entry.id   0fbdb13c68978ed43ca4a9b2dc63cb1a
#
_cell.length_a   1.000
_cell.length_b   1.000
_cell.length_c   1.000
_cell.angle_alpha   90.00
_cell.angle_beta   90.00
_cell.angle_gamma   90.00
#
_symmetry.space_group_name_H-M   'P 1'
#
loop_
_entity.id
_entity.type
_entity.pdbx_description
1 polymer ?
#
loop_
_entity_poly.entity_id
_entity_poly.type
_entity_poly.pdbx_seq_one_letter_code
_entity_poly.pdbx_strand_id
1 'polypeptide(L)'
;MINLFVLQKGRLAQEQVDDRQELLKHHNPIWIDVVDPEEEELQWIKEAFGVSLPELEELGDLEASARYFEAEDGHLHIRTDFILDDDENPRNVRVAFVLTDNILFSIHEQDLPVFRLVRLRARLRPGSVRNAKDVLLDLYSTDAEYSADALEDVYENLEEAGKRVLTHNVTDTDAAGVLETIAKEEDLNGRIRRNVMDTRRALSFLMRSKLLSDEQQEEARQILRDIDSLENHTAFLFDKINFLMDATVGFININQNKIIKIFSVVSVALMPPTLLASVWGMNFEHMPELRSTIGYPLAIIAMLISSAIPLIYFRKKGWMK
;
A
#
# COMPACT_ATOMS: atom_id res chain seq x y z
N MET A 1 14.67 20.89 -13.50
CA MET A 1 16.11 20.80 -13.08
C MET A 1 16.78 19.63 -13.79
N ILE A 2 17.95 19.87 -14.43
CA ILE A 2 18.67 18.86 -15.22
C ILE A 2 19.93 18.41 -14.47
N ASN A 3 20.06 17.10 -14.23
CA ASN A 3 21.24 16.49 -13.64
C ASN A 3 21.97 15.64 -14.70
N LEU A 4 23.23 15.90 -14.88
CA LEU A 4 24.04 15.23 -15.90
C LEU A 4 25.06 14.31 -15.25
N PHE A 5 25.11 13.06 -15.73
CA PHE A 5 26.00 12.05 -15.18
C PHE A 5 26.95 11.50 -16.24
N VAL A 6 28.23 11.48 -15.90
CA VAL A 6 29.34 11.00 -16.74
C VAL A 6 30.11 9.90 -16.01
N LEU A 7 30.83 9.06 -16.77
CA LEU A 7 31.73 8.07 -16.19
C LEU A 7 33.13 8.66 -16.01
N GLN A 8 33.53 8.83 -14.75
CA GLN A 8 34.90 9.23 -14.39
C GLN A 8 35.60 8.08 -13.65
N LYS A 9 36.64 7.51 -14.25
CA LYS A 9 37.39 6.38 -13.67
C LYS A 9 36.50 5.18 -13.27
N GLY A 10 35.46 4.90 -14.07
CA GLY A 10 34.50 3.82 -13.85
C GLY A 10 33.47 4.09 -12.75
N ARG A 11 33.30 5.34 -12.30
CA ARG A 11 32.30 5.77 -11.34
C ARG A 11 31.37 6.79 -11.97
N LEU A 12 30.13 6.78 -11.56
CA LEU A 12 29.15 7.79 -11.96
C LEU A 12 29.45 9.10 -11.21
N ALA A 13 29.77 10.16 -11.94
CA ALA A 13 29.97 11.50 -11.40
C ALA A 13 28.89 12.43 -11.91
N GLN A 14 28.30 13.21 -11.00
CA GLN A 14 27.36 14.28 -11.37
C GLN A 14 28.14 15.52 -11.74
N GLU A 15 27.83 16.10 -12.88
CA GLU A 15 28.37 17.39 -13.31
C GLU A 15 27.31 18.47 -13.20
N GLN A 16 27.72 19.64 -12.67
CA GLN A 16 26.84 20.80 -12.60
C GLN A 16 26.86 21.53 -13.96
N VAL A 17 25.64 21.83 -14.42
CA VAL A 17 25.43 22.50 -15.71
C VAL A 17 25.28 24.00 -15.48
N ASP A 18 26.41 24.70 -15.29
CA ASP A 18 26.39 26.15 -15.14
C ASP A 18 26.30 26.88 -16.51
N ASP A 19 26.84 26.27 -17.57
CA ASP A 19 26.72 26.76 -18.95
C ASP A 19 26.28 25.65 -19.91
N ARG A 20 25.03 25.75 -20.39
CA ARG A 20 24.40 24.79 -21.30
C ARG A 20 25.15 24.65 -22.65
N GLN A 21 25.93 25.65 -23.06
CA GLN A 21 26.69 25.60 -24.32
C GLN A 21 28.05 24.92 -24.17
N GLU A 22 28.67 24.96 -23.01
CA GLU A 22 29.98 24.37 -22.77
C GLU A 22 29.91 22.85 -22.59
N LEU A 23 28.77 22.36 -22.11
CA LEU A 23 28.47 20.95 -21.88
C LEU A 23 28.61 20.06 -23.12
N LEU A 24 28.14 20.53 -24.26
CA LEU A 24 28.12 19.79 -25.52
C LEU A 24 29.52 19.55 -26.10
N LYS A 25 30.54 20.30 -25.64
CA LYS A 25 31.89 20.26 -26.22
C LYS A 25 32.85 19.30 -25.53
N HIS A 26 32.61 18.94 -24.26
CA HIS A 26 33.64 18.29 -23.46
C HIS A 26 33.19 17.03 -22.69
N HIS A 27 31.90 16.66 -22.66
CA HIS A 27 31.41 15.55 -21.85
C HIS A 27 30.56 14.59 -22.67
N ASN A 28 30.81 13.28 -22.50
CA ASN A 28 29.94 12.22 -23.01
C ASN A 28 29.06 11.73 -21.85
N PRO A 29 27.88 12.32 -21.62
CA PRO A 29 26.99 11.85 -20.58
C PRO A 29 26.46 10.46 -20.93
N ILE A 30 26.29 9.63 -19.92
CA ILE A 30 25.61 8.34 -20.06
C ILE A 30 24.19 8.35 -19.50
N TRP A 31 23.91 9.33 -18.62
CA TRP A 31 22.59 9.52 -18.03
C TRP A 31 22.30 11.01 -17.82
N ILE A 32 21.15 11.42 -18.28
CA ILE A 32 20.59 12.76 -18.07
C ILE A 32 19.27 12.61 -17.34
N ASP A 33 19.24 13.06 -16.09
CA ASP A 33 18.10 12.96 -15.20
C ASP A 33 17.41 14.32 -15.08
N VAL A 34 16.15 14.37 -15.49
CA VAL A 34 15.36 15.59 -15.63
C VAL A 34 14.22 15.55 -14.62
N VAL A 35 14.33 16.36 -13.59
CA VAL A 35 13.36 16.43 -12.50
C VAL A 35 12.54 17.69 -12.65
N ASP A 36 11.22 17.58 -12.75
CA ASP A 36 10.25 18.66 -12.88
C ASP A 36 10.72 19.69 -13.93
N PRO A 37 10.81 19.28 -15.23
CA PRO A 37 11.34 20.13 -16.27
C PRO A 37 10.38 21.26 -16.64
N GLU A 38 10.96 22.43 -16.91
CA GLU A 38 10.29 23.51 -17.60
C GLU A 38 10.34 23.29 -19.13
N GLU A 39 9.41 23.87 -19.87
CA GLU A 39 9.31 23.73 -21.35
C GLU A 39 10.60 24.15 -22.04
N GLU A 40 11.29 25.20 -21.53
CA GLU A 40 12.59 25.66 -22.02
C GLU A 40 13.70 24.60 -21.85
N GLU A 41 13.64 23.80 -20.78
CA GLU A 41 14.61 22.73 -20.53
C GLU A 41 14.42 21.56 -21.49
N LEU A 42 13.16 21.19 -21.78
CA LEU A 42 12.84 20.17 -22.79
C LEU A 42 13.25 20.59 -24.19
N GLN A 43 13.01 21.85 -24.55
CA GLN A 43 13.41 22.39 -25.83
C GLN A 43 14.94 22.41 -25.96
N TRP A 44 15.66 22.78 -24.90
CA TRP A 44 17.11 22.75 -24.90
C TRP A 44 17.68 21.34 -25.13
N ILE A 45 17.11 20.31 -24.47
CA ILE A 45 17.52 18.92 -24.65
C ILE A 45 17.30 18.49 -26.11
N LYS A 46 16.18 18.86 -26.70
CA LYS A 46 15.86 18.58 -28.09
C LYS A 46 16.86 19.21 -29.06
N GLU A 47 17.25 20.45 -28.83
CA GLU A 47 18.26 21.16 -29.66
C GLU A 47 19.66 20.59 -29.46
N ALA A 48 20.02 20.23 -28.23
CA ALA A 48 21.35 19.78 -27.86
C ALA A 48 21.64 18.31 -28.24
N PHE A 49 20.67 17.45 -28.09
CA PHE A 49 20.82 15.99 -28.25
C PHE A 49 19.99 15.42 -29.39
N GLY A 50 19.11 16.21 -30.01
CA GLY A 50 18.18 15.71 -31.06
C GLY A 50 17.07 14.78 -30.56
N VAL A 51 16.85 14.70 -29.24
CA VAL A 51 15.90 13.79 -28.61
C VAL A 51 14.69 14.58 -28.14
N SER A 52 13.50 14.18 -28.57
CA SER A 52 12.25 14.73 -28.06
C SER A 52 11.80 13.95 -26.83
N LEU A 53 11.73 14.64 -25.68
CA LEU A 53 11.28 14.06 -24.44
C LEU A 53 9.78 14.29 -24.27
N PRO A 54 9.02 13.34 -23.66
CA PRO A 54 7.61 13.54 -23.39
C PRO A 54 7.37 14.57 -22.29
N GLU A 55 6.25 15.27 -22.36
CA GLU A 55 5.80 16.15 -21.28
C GLU A 55 5.24 15.32 -20.11
N LEU A 56 5.30 15.86 -18.87
CA LEU A 56 4.83 15.16 -17.68
C LEU A 56 3.33 14.81 -17.76
N GLU A 57 2.53 15.65 -18.42
CA GLU A 57 1.09 15.43 -18.61
C GLU A 57 0.79 14.21 -19.49
N GLU A 58 1.65 13.93 -20.46
CA GLU A 58 1.51 12.77 -21.36
C GLU A 58 1.84 11.44 -20.70
N LEU A 59 2.43 11.43 -19.52
CA LEU A 59 2.80 10.22 -18.79
C LEU A 59 1.56 9.45 -18.25
N GLY A 60 0.36 10.03 -18.36
CA GLY A 60 -0.90 9.50 -17.83
C GLY A 60 -1.49 8.29 -18.55
N ASP A 61 -1.03 7.97 -19.74
CA ASP A 61 -1.62 6.92 -20.57
C ASP A 61 -1.45 5.52 -19.98
N LEU A 62 -2.53 4.73 -20.03
CA LEU A 62 -2.56 3.35 -19.55
C LEU A 62 -2.29 2.32 -20.66
N GLU A 63 -2.39 2.73 -21.93
CA GLU A 63 -2.19 1.83 -23.06
C GLU A 63 -0.73 1.42 -23.19
N ALA A 64 -0.47 0.11 -23.29
CA ALA A 64 0.89 -0.42 -23.40
C ALA A 64 1.61 0.10 -24.66
N SER A 65 0.89 0.36 -25.74
CA SER A 65 1.43 0.94 -26.99
C SER A 65 1.90 2.38 -26.84
N ALA A 66 1.32 3.16 -25.92
CA ALA A 66 1.74 4.51 -25.61
C ALA A 66 2.89 4.55 -24.58
N ARG A 67 3.07 3.46 -23.82
CA ARG A 67 4.07 3.38 -22.75
C ARG A 67 5.40 2.76 -23.19
N TYR A 68 5.37 1.84 -24.18
CA TYR A 68 6.53 1.05 -24.60
C TYR A 68 6.62 0.99 -26.12
N PHE A 69 7.43 1.83 -26.72
CA PHE A 69 7.58 1.88 -28.17
C PHE A 69 9.00 2.25 -28.60
N GLU A 70 9.35 1.85 -29.81
CA GLU A 70 10.56 2.30 -30.51
C GLU A 70 10.14 3.39 -31.50
N ALA A 71 10.78 4.55 -31.39
CA ALA A 71 10.51 5.69 -32.27
C ALA A 71 11.19 5.48 -33.64
N GLU A 72 10.84 6.30 -34.64
CA GLU A 72 11.40 6.20 -35.99
C GLU A 72 12.92 6.42 -36.05
N ASP A 73 13.47 7.14 -35.08
CA ASP A 73 14.90 7.39 -34.90
C ASP A 73 15.66 6.22 -34.18
N GLY A 74 14.95 5.16 -33.82
CA GLY A 74 15.49 3.99 -33.13
C GLY A 74 15.61 4.15 -31.62
N HIS A 75 15.13 5.26 -31.04
CA HIS A 75 15.15 5.47 -29.60
C HIS A 75 14.04 4.67 -28.92
N LEU A 76 14.34 4.05 -27.77
CA LEU A 76 13.34 3.35 -26.97
C LEU A 76 12.69 4.31 -25.97
N HIS A 77 11.39 4.38 -26.04
CA HIS A 77 10.55 5.09 -25.08
C HIS A 77 9.91 4.11 -24.12
N ILE A 78 10.13 4.30 -22.82
CA ILE A 78 9.64 3.42 -21.77
C ILE A 78 9.02 4.31 -20.69
N ARG A 79 7.76 4.08 -20.35
CA ARG A 79 7.05 4.79 -19.26
C ARG A 79 6.66 3.79 -18.20
N THR A 80 7.19 3.97 -16.99
CA THR A 80 6.93 3.09 -15.84
C THR A 80 6.61 3.90 -14.61
N ASP A 81 5.91 3.29 -13.67
CA ASP A 81 5.68 3.86 -12.36
C ASP A 81 6.80 3.39 -11.43
N PHE A 82 7.22 4.26 -10.49
CA PHE A 82 8.11 3.94 -9.38
C PHE A 82 7.39 4.21 -8.08
N ILE A 83 7.55 3.32 -7.10
CA ILE A 83 6.93 3.54 -5.81
C ILE A 83 7.71 4.59 -5.01
N LEU A 84 6.99 5.53 -4.44
CA LEU A 84 7.45 6.40 -3.38
C LEU A 84 6.70 6.00 -2.12
N ASP A 85 7.37 5.25 -1.26
CA ASP A 85 6.86 4.92 0.05
C ASP A 85 7.16 6.12 0.96
N ASP A 86 6.09 6.85 1.27
CA ASP A 86 6.08 7.97 2.20
C ASP A 86 5.09 7.57 3.31
N ASP A 87 5.54 7.53 4.56
CA ASP A 87 4.77 7.07 5.72
C ASP A 87 3.35 7.64 5.79
N GLU A 88 3.17 8.88 5.31
CA GLU A 88 1.87 9.57 5.33
C GLU A 88 1.05 9.36 4.06
N ASN A 89 1.69 9.20 2.90
CA ASN A 89 1.00 9.14 1.60
C ASN A 89 1.79 8.38 0.54
N PRO A 90 1.87 7.04 0.61
CA PRO A 90 2.54 6.24 -0.41
C PRO A 90 1.89 6.45 -1.77
N ARG A 91 2.70 6.63 -2.81
CA ARG A 91 2.21 6.86 -4.17
C ARG A 91 3.14 6.31 -5.24
N ASN A 92 2.58 6.07 -6.41
CA ASN A 92 3.38 5.75 -7.59
C ASN A 92 3.67 7.04 -8.34
N VAL A 93 4.94 7.28 -8.63
CA VAL A 93 5.43 8.40 -9.42
C VAL A 93 5.77 7.90 -10.81
N ARG A 94 5.25 8.59 -11.81
CA ARG A 94 5.49 8.26 -13.22
C ARG A 94 6.88 8.69 -13.63
N VAL A 95 7.57 7.80 -14.34
CA VAL A 95 8.88 8.07 -14.90
C VAL A 95 8.86 7.68 -16.38
N ALA A 96 9.32 8.58 -17.23
CA ALA A 96 9.62 8.24 -18.62
C ALA A 96 11.12 8.11 -18.80
N PHE A 97 11.50 7.06 -19.53
CA PHE A 97 12.85 6.85 -20.01
C PHE A 97 12.88 6.97 -21.53
N VAL A 98 13.89 7.66 -22.04
CA VAL A 98 14.26 7.61 -23.45
C VAL A 98 15.68 7.09 -23.52
N LEU A 99 15.83 5.88 -24.06
CA LEU A 99 17.12 5.24 -24.22
C LEU A 99 17.58 5.37 -25.66
N THR A 100 18.69 6.09 -25.86
CA THR A 100 19.44 6.15 -27.10
C THR A 100 20.58 5.12 -27.08
N ASP A 101 21.38 5.03 -28.12
CA ASP A 101 22.54 4.14 -28.16
C ASP A 101 23.49 4.33 -26.97
N ASN A 102 23.71 5.58 -26.55
CA ASN A 102 24.74 5.96 -25.58
C ASN A 102 24.22 6.66 -24.33
N ILE A 103 23.03 7.25 -24.36
CA ILE A 103 22.51 8.09 -23.29
C ILE A 103 21.15 7.59 -22.85
N LEU A 104 20.95 7.50 -21.54
CA LEU A 104 19.65 7.35 -20.91
C LEU A 104 19.15 8.74 -20.49
N PHE A 105 17.94 9.10 -20.90
CA PHE A 105 17.20 10.22 -20.37
C PHE A 105 16.12 9.68 -19.41
N SER A 106 15.99 10.28 -18.23
CA SER A 106 14.89 10.01 -17.30
C SER A 106 14.16 11.30 -16.98
N ILE A 107 12.82 11.25 -16.93
CA ILE A 107 11.95 12.39 -16.67
C ILE A 107 10.94 12.01 -15.62
N HIS A 108 10.85 12.79 -14.55
CA HIS A 108 9.89 12.57 -13.45
C HIS A 108 9.61 13.87 -12.69
N GLU A 109 8.49 13.90 -11.96
CA GLU A 109 8.02 15.08 -11.23
C GLU A 109 8.88 15.43 -10.00
N GLN A 110 9.53 14.45 -9.38
CA GLN A 110 10.26 14.64 -8.12
C GLN A 110 11.40 13.65 -7.96
N ASP A 111 12.40 13.98 -7.14
CA ASP A 111 13.53 13.09 -6.86
C ASP A 111 13.10 11.85 -6.07
N LEU A 112 13.39 10.67 -6.62
CA LEU A 112 12.94 9.36 -6.11
C LEU A 112 14.04 8.68 -5.28
N PRO A 113 13.66 7.94 -4.20
CA PRO A 113 14.62 7.17 -3.39
C PRO A 113 15.47 6.20 -4.22
N VAL A 114 14.85 5.48 -5.16
CA VAL A 114 15.51 4.54 -6.06
C VAL A 114 16.62 5.22 -6.86
N PHE A 115 16.36 6.42 -7.42
CA PHE A 115 17.32 7.19 -8.17
C PHE A 115 18.51 7.65 -7.30
N ARG A 116 18.21 8.07 -6.05
CA ARG A 116 19.26 8.43 -5.08
C ARG A 116 20.16 7.23 -4.74
N LEU A 117 19.55 6.05 -4.56
CA LEU A 117 20.30 4.82 -4.25
C LEU A 117 21.21 4.41 -5.41
N VAL A 118 20.73 4.43 -6.67
CA VAL A 118 21.53 4.12 -7.84
C VAL A 118 22.69 5.11 -7.98
N ARG A 119 22.43 6.42 -7.88
CA ARG A 119 23.49 7.45 -7.91
C ARG A 119 24.56 7.20 -6.83
N LEU A 120 24.14 6.88 -5.61
CA LEU A 120 25.04 6.58 -4.50
C LEU A 120 25.88 5.33 -4.75
N ARG A 121 25.24 4.22 -5.17
CA ARG A 121 25.91 2.95 -5.46
C ARG A 121 26.93 3.09 -6.59
N ALA A 122 26.54 3.71 -7.71
CA ALA A 122 27.40 3.90 -8.86
C ALA A 122 28.56 4.88 -8.59
N ARG A 123 28.42 5.80 -7.65
CA ARG A 123 29.51 6.66 -7.16
C ARG A 123 30.50 5.90 -6.28
N LEU A 124 30.01 4.98 -5.43
CA LEU A 124 30.85 4.27 -4.47
C LEU A 124 31.57 3.06 -5.09
N ARG A 125 30.93 2.35 -6.03
CA ARG A 125 31.44 1.10 -6.63
C ARG A 125 31.92 1.34 -8.05
N PRO A 126 33.24 1.39 -8.31
CA PRO A 126 33.75 1.52 -9.67
C PRO A 126 33.36 0.31 -10.54
N GLY A 127 32.86 0.57 -11.76
CA GLY A 127 32.51 -0.49 -12.72
C GLY A 127 31.14 -1.13 -12.52
N SER A 128 30.34 -0.67 -11.55
CA SER A 128 28.94 -1.13 -11.43
C SER A 128 28.09 -0.69 -12.63
N VAL A 129 28.37 0.47 -13.20
CA VAL A 129 27.71 1.01 -14.38
C VAL A 129 28.78 1.32 -15.42
N ARG A 130 28.58 0.86 -16.66
CA ARG A 130 29.52 1.03 -17.78
C ARG A 130 28.94 1.84 -18.93
N ASN A 131 27.62 1.88 -19.06
CA ASN A 131 26.89 2.55 -20.13
C ASN A 131 25.44 2.90 -19.70
N ALA A 132 24.69 3.56 -20.56
CA ALA A 132 23.31 3.96 -20.34
C ALA A 132 22.35 2.80 -20.01
N LYS A 133 22.58 1.62 -20.62
CA LYS A 133 21.74 0.44 -20.43
C LYS A 133 21.95 -0.18 -19.05
N ASP A 134 23.21 -0.16 -18.55
CA ASP A 134 23.51 -0.61 -17.18
C ASP A 134 22.81 0.31 -16.15
N VAL A 135 22.74 1.64 -16.40
CA VAL A 135 21.98 2.56 -15.51
C VAL A 135 20.51 2.18 -15.45
N LEU A 136 19.89 1.90 -16.60
CA LEU A 136 18.47 1.55 -16.66
C LEU A 136 18.19 0.21 -15.95
N LEU A 137 19.05 -0.79 -16.12
CA LEU A 137 18.94 -2.07 -15.44
C LEU A 137 19.15 -1.93 -13.93
N ASP A 138 20.13 -1.12 -13.50
CA ASP A 138 20.39 -0.85 -12.06
C ASP A 138 19.22 -0.09 -11.42
N LEU A 139 18.55 0.80 -12.15
CA LEU A 139 17.32 1.45 -11.70
C LEU A 139 16.19 0.43 -11.46
N TYR A 140 15.96 -0.49 -12.39
CA TYR A 140 14.92 -1.53 -12.22
C TYR A 140 15.29 -2.58 -11.17
N SER A 141 16.57 -2.92 -11.03
CA SER A 141 17.04 -3.80 -9.96
C SER A 141 16.82 -3.16 -8.59
N THR A 142 17.19 -1.88 -8.47
CA THR A 142 17.01 -1.13 -7.21
C THR A 142 15.53 -0.88 -6.90
N ASP A 143 14.68 -0.70 -7.90
CA ASP A 143 13.23 -0.59 -7.73
C ASP A 143 12.60 -1.90 -7.21
N ALA A 144 13.07 -3.05 -7.72
CA ALA A 144 12.65 -4.34 -7.20
C ALA A 144 13.09 -4.55 -5.73
N GLU A 145 14.33 -4.17 -5.37
CA GLU A 145 14.81 -4.20 -3.99
C GLU A 145 13.97 -3.28 -3.09
N TYR A 146 13.71 -2.05 -3.51
CA TYR A 146 12.91 -1.08 -2.76
C TYR A 146 11.46 -1.56 -2.56
N SER A 147 10.89 -2.18 -3.59
CA SER A 147 9.56 -2.81 -3.50
C SER A 147 9.55 -4.01 -2.55
N ALA A 148 10.65 -4.78 -2.46
CA ALA A 148 10.79 -5.87 -1.51
C ALA A 148 10.81 -5.36 -0.06
N ASP A 149 11.60 -4.32 0.22
CA ASP A 149 11.68 -3.69 1.54
C ASP A 149 10.28 -3.19 1.97
N ALA A 150 9.56 -2.48 1.09
CA ALA A 150 8.21 -2.01 1.37
C ALA A 150 7.21 -3.16 1.61
N LEU A 151 7.37 -4.32 0.95
CA LEU A 151 6.55 -5.51 1.22
C LEU A 151 6.86 -6.14 2.57
N GLU A 152 8.12 -6.09 3.04
CA GLU A 152 8.49 -6.56 4.37
C GLU A 152 7.76 -5.75 5.46
N ASP A 153 7.69 -4.42 5.30
CA ASP A 153 6.94 -3.55 6.20
C ASP A 153 5.44 -3.89 6.22
N VAL A 154 4.83 -4.16 5.04
CA VAL A 154 3.44 -4.64 4.95
C VAL A 154 3.26 -5.97 5.70
N TYR A 155 4.22 -6.91 5.58
CA TYR A 155 4.18 -8.18 6.31
C TYR A 155 4.16 -7.97 7.82
N GLU A 156 5.05 -7.11 8.34
CA GLU A 156 5.17 -6.83 9.77
C GLU A 156 3.90 -6.16 10.32
N ASN A 157 3.40 -5.14 9.64
CA ASN A 157 2.19 -4.42 10.03
C ASN A 157 0.95 -5.32 10.05
N LEU A 158 0.78 -6.19 9.04
CA LEU A 158 -0.31 -7.16 9.00
C LEU A 158 -0.15 -8.28 10.04
N GLU A 159 1.08 -8.65 10.43
CA GLU A 159 1.29 -9.60 11.52
C GLU A 159 0.88 -8.99 12.87
N GLU A 160 1.24 -7.73 13.11
CA GLU A 160 0.84 -7.01 14.31
C GLU A 160 -0.68 -6.82 14.39
N ALA A 161 -1.31 -6.41 13.27
CA ALA A 161 -2.76 -6.32 13.16
C ALA A 161 -3.44 -7.66 13.46
N GLY A 162 -2.90 -8.77 12.92
CA GLY A 162 -3.39 -10.12 13.18
C GLY A 162 -3.29 -10.53 14.64
N LYS A 163 -2.19 -10.21 15.32
CA LYS A 163 -2.03 -10.46 16.77
C LYS A 163 -3.07 -9.71 17.58
N ARG A 164 -3.38 -8.45 17.22
CA ARG A 164 -4.40 -7.63 17.90
C ARG A 164 -5.80 -8.24 17.72
N VAL A 165 -6.16 -8.68 16.52
CA VAL A 165 -7.47 -9.32 16.24
C VAL A 165 -7.66 -10.61 17.02
N LEU A 166 -6.63 -11.44 17.14
CA LEU A 166 -6.72 -12.75 17.77
C LEU A 166 -6.68 -12.71 19.30
N THR A 167 -6.33 -11.59 19.92
CA THR A 167 -6.40 -11.42 21.37
C THR A 167 -7.85 -11.23 21.81
N HIS A 168 -8.31 -12.05 22.75
CA HIS A 168 -9.72 -12.26 23.18
C HIS A 168 -10.45 -11.02 23.74
N ASN A 169 -9.84 -9.83 23.80
CA ASN A 169 -10.40 -8.61 24.40
C ASN A 169 -10.36 -7.41 23.45
N VAL A 170 -10.62 -7.63 22.15
CA VAL A 170 -10.70 -6.53 21.18
C VAL A 170 -11.87 -5.62 21.51
N THR A 171 -11.60 -4.36 21.86
CA THR A 171 -12.62 -3.32 22.00
C THR A 171 -13.07 -2.83 20.62
N ASP A 172 -14.21 -2.15 20.53
CA ASP A 172 -14.68 -1.59 19.25
C ASP A 172 -13.67 -0.55 18.69
N THR A 173 -12.97 0.17 19.57
CA THR A 173 -11.89 1.11 19.20
C THR A 173 -10.66 0.39 18.66
N ASP A 174 -10.28 -0.73 19.25
CA ASP A 174 -9.16 -1.55 18.76
C ASP A 174 -9.48 -2.14 17.38
N ALA A 175 -10.72 -2.61 17.19
CA ALA A 175 -11.15 -3.15 15.89
C ALA A 175 -11.15 -2.09 14.79
N ALA A 176 -11.53 -0.84 15.08
CA ALA A 176 -11.46 0.27 14.13
C ALA A 176 -10.02 0.58 13.73
N GLY A 177 -9.09 0.65 14.69
CA GLY A 177 -7.66 0.86 14.41
C GLY A 177 -7.03 -0.27 13.59
N VAL A 178 -7.45 -1.53 13.82
CA VAL A 178 -7.01 -2.66 13.01
C VAL A 178 -7.52 -2.55 11.57
N LEU A 179 -8.78 -2.17 11.36
CA LEU A 179 -9.33 -1.97 10.02
C LEU A 179 -8.64 -0.83 9.27
N GLU A 180 -8.28 0.25 9.96
CA GLU A 180 -7.52 1.35 9.40
C GLU A 180 -6.12 0.89 8.93
N THR A 181 -5.41 0.12 9.77
CA THR A 181 -4.13 -0.49 9.40
C THR A 181 -4.28 -1.39 8.18
N ILE A 182 -5.27 -2.30 8.17
CA ILE A 182 -5.52 -3.21 7.05
C ILE A 182 -5.78 -2.43 5.75
N ALA A 183 -6.55 -1.34 5.80
CA ALA A 183 -6.85 -0.53 4.62
C ALA A 183 -5.61 0.20 4.09
N LYS A 184 -4.73 0.69 4.99
CA LYS A 184 -3.45 1.32 4.61
C LYS A 184 -2.54 0.31 3.92
N GLU A 185 -2.39 -0.88 4.49
CA GLU A 185 -1.53 -1.93 3.93
C GLU A 185 -2.10 -2.51 2.62
N GLU A 186 -3.41 -2.51 2.45
CA GLU A 186 -4.05 -2.91 1.18
C GLU A 186 -3.70 -1.94 0.06
N ASP A 187 -3.80 -0.62 0.30
CA ASP A 187 -3.45 0.40 -0.69
C ASP A 187 -1.97 0.32 -1.05
N LEU A 188 -1.06 0.20 -0.07
CA LEU A 188 0.38 0.07 -0.31
C LEU A 188 0.71 -1.19 -1.11
N ASN A 189 0.16 -2.36 -0.73
CA ASN A 189 0.34 -3.61 -1.48
C ASN A 189 -0.17 -3.50 -2.92
N GLY A 190 -1.30 -2.82 -3.14
CA GLY A 190 -1.85 -2.56 -4.47
C GLY A 190 -0.94 -1.67 -5.34
N ARG A 191 -0.30 -0.67 -4.74
CA ARG A 191 0.66 0.22 -5.41
C ARG A 191 1.94 -0.51 -5.77
N ILE A 192 2.50 -1.29 -4.85
CA ILE A 192 3.68 -2.14 -5.11
C ILE A 192 3.39 -3.11 -6.24
N ARG A 193 2.24 -3.78 -6.21
CA ARG A 193 1.84 -4.70 -7.27
C ARG A 193 1.79 -4.02 -8.65
N ARG A 194 1.25 -2.81 -8.73
CA ARG A 194 1.22 -2.03 -9.99
C ARG A 194 2.63 -1.73 -10.47
N ASN A 195 3.50 -1.25 -9.57
CA ASN A 195 4.90 -0.95 -9.88
C ASN A 195 5.63 -2.18 -10.43
N VAL A 196 5.57 -3.29 -9.70
CA VAL A 196 6.20 -4.58 -10.08
C VAL A 196 5.72 -5.07 -11.46
N MET A 197 4.41 -4.96 -11.75
CA MET A 197 3.86 -5.32 -13.07
C MET A 197 4.36 -4.39 -14.19
N ASP A 198 4.53 -3.11 -13.93
CA ASP A 198 5.04 -2.15 -14.91
C ASP A 198 6.52 -2.39 -15.19
N THR A 199 7.33 -2.60 -14.17
CA THR A 199 8.76 -2.93 -14.31
C THR A 199 8.95 -4.23 -15.08
N ARG A 200 8.11 -5.24 -14.85
CA ARG A 200 8.08 -6.48 -15.63
C ARG A 200 7.83 -6.24 -17.12
N ARG A 201 6.86 -5.38 -17.45
CA ARG A 201 6.54 -5.03 -18.85
C ARG A 201 7.68 -4.27 -19.52
N ALA A 202 8.28 -3.31 -18.81
CA ALA A 202 9.41 -2.54 -19.29
C ALA A 202 10.62 -3.41 -19.61
N LEU A 203 11.01 -4.31 -18.70
CA LEU A 203 12.11 -5.25 -18.91
C LEU A 203 11.80 -6.21 -20.06
N SER A 204 10.57 -6.73 -20.15
CA SER A 204 10.16 -7.61 -21.25
C SER A 204 10.21 -6.90 -22.62
N PHE A 205 9.88 -5.61 -22.65
CA PHE A 205 10.03 -4.77 -23.84
C PHE A 205 11.50 -4.53 -24.18
N LEU A 206 12.32 -4.12 -23.20
CA LEU A 206 13.73 -3.86 -23.35
C LEU A 206 14.50 -5.10 -23.87
N MET A 207 14.19 -6.30 -23.36
CA MET A 207 14.80 -7.55 -23.82
C MET A 207 14.45 -7.89 -25.27
N ARG A 208 13.29 -7.48 -25.77
CA ARG A 208 12.88 -7.70 -27.18
C ARG A 208 13.56 -6.77 -28.16
N SER A 209 14.02 -5.60 -27.74
CA SER A 209 14.64 -4.59 -28.59
C SER A 209 15.98 -5.00 -29.19
N LYS A 210 16.60 -6.08 -28.67
CA LYS A 210 17.93 -6.59 -29.06
C LYS A 210 19.09 -5.57 -28.83
N LEU A 211 18.86 -4.52 -28.04
CA LEU A 211 19.88 -3.54 -27.70
C LEU A 211 20.80 -3.98 -26.56
N LEU A 212 20.37 -4.97 -25.77
CA LEU A 212 21.13 -5.49 -24.65
C LEU A 212 22.18 -6.50 -25.09
N SER A 213 23.36 -6.43 -24.46
CA SER A 213 24.38 -7.47 -24.57
C SER A 213 23.91 -8.77 -23.88
N ASP A 214 24.60 -9.90 -24.14
CA ASP A 214 24.26 -11.17 -23.48
C ASP A 214 24.35 -11.09 -21.96
N GLU A 215 25.31 -10.34 -21.40
CA GLU A 215 25.46 -10.10 -19.97
C GLU A 215 24.28 -9.30 -19.42
N GLN A 216 23.90 -8.21 -20.09
CA GLN A 216 22.76 -7.39 -19.72
C GLN A 216 21.41 -8.12 -19.85
N GLN A 217 21.29 -9.02 -20.84
CA GLN A 217 20.12 -9.89 -20.96
C GLN A 217 20.00 -10.87 -19.79
N GLU A 218 21.13 -11.42 -19.30
CA GLU A 218 21.08 -12.29 -18.13
C GLU A 218 20.75 -11.53 -16.85
N GLU A 219 21.26 -10.30 -16.70
CA GLU A 219 20.88 -9.40 -15.62
C GLU A 219 19.39 -9.08 -15.66
N ALA A 220 18.84 -8.68 -16.81
CA ALA A 220 17.42 -8.44 -16.97
C ALA A 220 16.56 -9.69 -16.63
N ARG A 221 17.03 -10.92 -16.98
CA ARG A 221 16.35 -12.15 -16.56
C ARG A 221 16.41 -12.37 -15.05
N GLN A 222 17.50 -11.98 -14.40
CA GLN A 222 17.59 -12.06 -12.94
C GLN A 222 16.56 -11.12 -12.29
N ILE A 223 16.51 -9.87 -12.73
CA ILE A 223 15.52 -8.90 -12.22
C ILE A 223 14.09 -9.41 -12.45
N LEU A 224 13.79 -10.03 -13.60
CA LEU A 224 12.48 -10.63 -13.86
C LEU A 224 12.14 -11.77 -12.89
N ARG A 225 13.13 -12.60 -12.49
CA ARG A 225 12.91 -13.65 -11.47
C ARG A 225 12.55 -13.04 -10.11
N ASP A 226 13.23 -11.96 -9.74
CA ASP A 226 12.97 -11.26 -8.49
C ASP A 226 11.56 -10.61 -8.51
N ILE A 227 11.18 -10.00 -9.62
CA ILE A 227 9.84 -9.46 -9.86
C ILE A 227 8.75 -10.56 -9.81
N ASP A 228 8.99 -11.73 -10.42
CA ASP A 228 8.05 -12.86 -10.34
C ASP A 228 7.83 -13.31 -8.88
N SER A 229 8.89 -13.27 -8.06
CA SER A 229 8.78 -13.52 -6.62
C SER A 229 7.94 -12.48 -5.92
N LEU A 230 8.18 -11.19 -6.18
CA LEU A 230 7.42 -10.08 -5.58
C LEU A 230 5.92 -10.12 -5.97
N GLU A 231 5.61 -10.46 -7.23
CA GLU A 231 4.21 -10.66 -7.67
C GLU A 231 3.50 -11.73 -6.83
N ASN A 232 4.17 -12.84 -6.54
CA ASN A 232 3.62 -13.89 -5.67
C ASN A 232 3.42 -13.41 -4.23
N HIS A 233 4.35 -12.61 -3.71
CA HIS A 233 4.23 -12.02 -2.37
C HIS A 233 3.07 -11.03 -2.30
N THR A 234 2.90 -10.15 -3.28
CA THR A 234 1.75 -9.23 -3.32
C THR A 234 0.40 -9.96 -3.39
N ALA A 235 0.33 -11.08 -4.14
CA ALA A 235 -0.87 -11.90 -4.20
C ALA A 235 -1.19 -12.58 -2.86
N PHE A 236 -0.18 -13.15 -2.20
CA PHE A 236 -0.33 -13.75 -0.87
C PHE A 236 -0.76 -12.72 0.18
N LEU A 237 -0.17 -11.51 0.15
CA LEU A 237 -0.56 -10.43 1.05
C LEU A 237 -2.01 -10.00 0.83
N PHE A 238 -2.46 -9.95 -0.42
CA PHE A 238 -3.86 -9.65 -0.72
C PHE A 238 -4.82 -10.68 -0.08
N ASP A 239 -4.49 -11.96 -0.15
CA ASP A 239 -5.29 -13.02 0.50
C ASP A 239 -5.25 -12.90 2.03
N LYS A 240 -4.07 -12.59 2.62
CA LYS A 240 -3.90 -12.34 4.06
C LYS A 240 -4.72 -11.14 4.53
N ILE A 241 -4.72 -10.05 3.77
CA ILE A 241 -5.50 -8.83 4.01
C ILE A 241 -7.00 -9.17 4.07
N ASN A 242 -7.52 -9.87 3.05
CA ASN A 242 -8.91 -10.28 3.01
C ASN A 242 -9.28 -11.16 4.21
N PHE A 243 -8.43 -12.14 4.55
CA PHE A 243 -8.65 -12.98 5.73
C PHE A 243 -8.70 -12.17 7.02
N LEU A 244 -7.79 -11.22 7.23
CA LEU A 244 -7.76 -10.39 8.43
C LEU A 244 -8.97 -9.44 8.50
N MET A 245 -9.41 -8.91 7.36
CA MET A 245 -10.62 -8.09 7.26
C MET A 245 -11.86 -8.91 7.68
N ASP A 246 -12.05 -10.08 7.10
CA ASP A 246 -13.16 -10.97 7.42
C ASP A 246 -13.15 -11.41 8.89
N ALA A 247 -11.97 -11.74 9.43
CA ALA A 247 -11.80 -12.09 10.82
C ALA A 247 -12.18 -10.92 11.74
N THR A 248 -11.71 -9.70 11.43
CA THR A 248 -12.00 -8.49 12.23
C THR A 248 -13.51 -8.21 12.25
N VAL A 249 -14.19 -8.24 11.10
CA VAL A 249 -15.64 -8.08 11.00
C VAL A 249 -16.37 -9.19 11.77
N GLY A 250 -15.88 -10.42 11.70
CA GLY A 250 -16.40 -11.53 12.47
C GLY A 250 -16.34 -11.30 13.98
N PHE A 251 -15.23 -10.78 14.50
CA PHE A 251 -15.09 -10.43 15.93
C PHE A 251 -16.00 -9.29 16.35
N ILE A 252 -16.15 -8.24 15.53
CA ILE A 252 -17.10 -7.15 15.78
C ILE A 252 -18.52 -7.72 15.92
N ASN A 253 -18.94 -8.58 15.01
CA ASN A 253 -20.26 -9.22 15.06
C ASN A 253 -20.45 -10.09 16.32
N ILE A 254 -19.42 -10.82 16.75
CA ILE A 254 -19.45 -11.61 17.99
C ILE A 254 -19.64 -10.68 19.20
N ASN A 255 -18.91 -9.57 19.28
CA ASN A 255 -19.02 -8.61 20.36
C ASN A 255 -20.41 -7.94 20.40
N GLN A 256 -20.92 -7.48 19.25
CA GLN A 256 -22.27 -6.93 19.14
C GLN A 256 -23.33 -7.93 19.61
N ASN A 257 -23.24 -9.20 19.19
CA ASN A 257 -24.14 -10.24 19.62
C ASN A 257 -24.06 -10.49 21.14
N LYS A 258 -22.87 -10.37 21.75
CA LYS A 258 -22.69 -10.48 23.21
C LYS A 258 -23.42 -9.36 23.93
N ILE A 259 -23.29 -8.12 23.45
CA ILE A 259 -23.99 -6.95 24.02
C ILE A 259 -25.50 -7.13 23.89
N ILE A 260 -26.02 -7.49 22.72
CA ILE A 260 -27.43 -7.73 22.49
C ILE A 260 -27.98 -8.81 23.44
N LYS A 261 -27.24 -9.91 23.66
CA LYS A 261 -27.60 -10.96 24.60
C LYS A 261 -27.71 -10.43 26.04
N ILE A 262 -26.74 -9.62 26.48
CA ILE A 262 -26.76 -9.01 27.83
C ILE A 262 -28.01 -8.14 28.01
N PHE A 263 -28.29 -7.22 27.07
CA PHE A 263 -29.46 -6.38 27.11
C PHE A 263 -30.77 -7.18 27.09
N SER A 264 -30.84 -8.21 26.26
CA SER A 264 -32.00 -9.09 26.17
C SER A 264 -32.25 -9.84 27.50
N VAL A 265 -31.21 -10.39 28.13
CA VAL A 265 -31.30 -11.05 29.42
C VAL A 265 -31.80 -10.09 30.50
N VAL A 266 -31.22 -8.89 30.59
CA VAL A 266 -31.62 -7.86 31.57
C VAL A 266 -33.07 -7.45 31.35
N SER A 267 -33.49 -7.17 30.12
CA SER A 267 -34.87 -6.79 29.80
C SER A 267 -35.88 -7.84 30.15
N VAL A 268 -35.62 -9.12 29.78
CA VAL A 268 -36.52 -10.23 30.09
C VAL A 268 -36.56 -10.54 31.59
N ALA A 269 -35.46 -10.32 32.33
CA ALA A 269 -35.42 -10.50 33.78
C ALA A 269 -36.21 -9.42 34.54
N LEU A 270 -36.20 -8.16 34.02
CA LEU A 270 -36.89 -7.04 34.69
C LEU A 270 -38.37 -6.90 34.29
N MET A 271 -38.79 -7.43 33.14
CA MET A 271 -40.15 -7.30 32.64
C MET A 271 -41.22 -7.89 33.57
N PRO A 272 -41.10 -9.15 34.09
CA PRO A 272 -42.13 -9.72 34.99
C PRO A 272 -42.27 -8.95 36.30
N PRO A 273 -41.20 -8.57 37.06
CA PRO A 273 -41.37 -7.77 38.28
C PRO A 273 -41.98 -6.39 38.00
N THR A 274 -41.61 -5.78 36.88
CA THR A 274 -42.19 -4.49 36.49
C THR A 274 -43.70 -4.59 36.21
N LEU A 275 -44.10 -5.69 35.54
CA LEU A 275 -45.51 -5.97 35.29
C LEU A 275 -46.27 -6.16 36.61
N LEU A 276 -45.74 -6.95 37.57
CA LEU A 276 -46.33 -7.17 38.87
C LEU A 276 -46.47 -5.85 39.65
N ALA A 277 -45.41 -5.02 39.67
CA ALA A 277 -45.44 -3.72 40.34
C ALA A 277 -46.45 -2.78 39.69
N SER A 278 -46.61 -2.82 38.36
CA SER A 278 -47.58 -2.00 37.63
C SER A 278 -49.01 -2.42 37.95
N VAL A 279 -49.30 -3.74 38.01
CA VAL A 279 -50.62 -4.26 38.35
C VAL A 279 -51.01 -3.87 39.78
N TRP A 280 -50.13 -4.02 40.77
CA TRP A 280 -50.42 -3.62 42.16
C TRP A 280 -50.35 -2.11 42.38
N GLY A 281 -49.78 -1.34 41.44
CA GLY A 281 -49.80 0.09 41.45
C GLY A 281 -51.04 0.75 40.82
N MET A 282 -52.01 -0.08 40.35
CA MET A 282 -53.27 0.42 39.75
C MET A 282 -54.25 0.91 40.87
N ASN A 283 -55.01 1.93 40.55
CA ASN A 283 -55.93 2.56 41.52
C ASN A 283 -57.36 1.97 41.39
N PHE A 284 -57.49 0.66 41.55
CA PHE A 284 -58.82 0.04 41.62
C PHE A 284 -59.34 0.02 43.03
N GLU A 285 -60.69 0.22 43.21
CA GLU A 285 -61.33 0.26 44.54
C GLU A 285 -61.34 -1.12 45.26
N HIS A 286 -61.32 -2.22 44.51
CA HIS A 286 -61.42 -3.58 45.05
C HIS A 286 -60.16 -4.37 44.72
N MET A 287 -59.07 -4.12 45.48
CA MET A 287 -57.82 -4.93 45.46
C MET A 287 -57.65 -5.59 46.85
N PRO A 288 -58.03 -6.87 47.00
CA PRO A 288 -57.95 -7.55 48.30
C PRO A 288 -56.52 -7.71 48.82
N GLU A 289 -55.53 -7.79 47.90
CA GLU A 289 -54.10 -7.94 48.21
C GLU A 289 -53.51 -6.74 48.93
N LEU A 290 -54.01 -5.54 48.65
CA LEU A 290 -53.53 -4.29 49.26
C LEU A 290 -54.02 -4.07 50.69
N ARG A 291 -55.12 -4.79 51.11
CA ARG A 291 -55.67 -4.74 52.46
C ARG A 291 -55.01 -5.73 53.42
N SER A 292 -54.19 -6.67 52.91
CA SER A 292 -53.50 -7.67 53.72
C SER A 292 -52.23 -7.11 54.33
N THR A 293 -51.99 -7.30 55.62
CA THR A 293 -50.74 -6.94 56.30
C THR A 293 -49.50 -7.67 55.77
N ILE A 294 -49.70 -8.82 55.09
CA ILE A 294 -48.63 -9.63 54.47
C ILE A 294 -48.51 -9.33 52.97
N GLY A 295 -49.39 -8.51 52.40
CA GLY A 295 -49.45 -8.22 50.97
C GLY A 295 -48.16 -7.62 50.43
N TYR A 296 -47.58 -6.61 51.10
CA TYR A 296 -46.34 -6.00 50.66
C TYR A 296 -45.09 -6.92 50.67
N PRO A 297 -44.80 -7.66 51.77
CA PRO A 297 -43.72 -8.62 51.73
C PRO A 297 -43.88 -9.70 50.66
N LEU A 298 -45.10 -10.18 50.45
CA LEU A 298 -45.40 -11.20 49.46
C LEU A 298 -45.25 -10.68 48.03
N ALA A 299 -45.58 -9.46 47.76
CA ALA A 299 -45.35 -8.78 46.50
C ALA A 299 -43.85 -8.71 46.17
N ILE A 300 -43.00 -8.31 47.12
CA ILE A 300 -41.56 -8.22 46.95
C ILE A 300 -40.98 -9.62 46.62
N ILE A 301 -41.41 -10.65 47.37
CA ILE A 301 -40.95 -12.03 47.15
C ILE A 301 -41.36 -12.49 45.75
N ALA A 302 -42.60 -12.22 45.34
CA ALA A 302 -43.09 -12.56 44.01
C ALA A 302 -42.29 -11.89 42.89
N MET A 303 -41.96 -10.60 43.06
CA MET A 303 -41.11 -9.85 42.11
C MET A 303 -39.69 -10.43 42.03
N LEU A 304 -39.07 -10.80 43.16
CA LEU A 304 -37.74 -11.42 43.18
C LEU A 304 -37.74 -12.80 42.50
N ILE A 305 -38.74 -13.64 42.78
CA ILE A 305 -38.91 -14.96 42.15
C ILE A 305 -39.12 -14.78 40.64
N SER A 306 -39.98 -13.87 40.24
CA SER A 306 -40.27 -13.62 38.81
C SER A 306 -39.07 -13.12 38.03
N SER A 307 -38.16 -12.37 38.65
CA SER A 307 -36.88 -11.96 38.06
C SER A 307 -35.86 -13.13 38.04
N ALA A 308 -35.83 -13.95 39.08
CA ALA A 308 -34.85 -15.04 39.19
C ALA A 308 -35.09 -16.18 38.16
N ILE A 309 -36.35 -16.46 37.82
CA ILE A 309 -36.71 -17.54 36.88
C ILE A 309 -36.04 -17.32 35.50
N PRO A 310 -36.19 -16.16 34.81
CA PRO A 310 -35.52 -15.93 33.54
C PRO A 310 -33.99 -15.99 33.65
N LEU A 311 -33.39 -15.42 34.73
CA LEU A 311 -31.96 -15.47 34.95
C LEU A 311 -31.42 -16.90 35.06
N ILE A 312 -32.09 -17.79 35.82
CA ILE A 312 -31.73 -19.18 35.94
C ILE A 312 -31.86 -19.91 34.58
N TYR A 313 -32.92 -19.58 33.84
CA TYR A 313 -33.13 -20.16 32.51
C TYR A 313 -31.99 -19.77 31.54
N PHE A 314 -31.65 -18.48 31.43
CA PHE A 314 -30.57 -18.03 30.56
C PHE A 314 -29.21 -18.53 31.01
N ARG A 315 -28.95 -18.62 32.31
CA ARG A 315 -27.72 -19.23 32.85
C ARG A 315 -27.59 -20.69 32.44
N LYS A 316 -28.68 -21.49 32.55
CA LYS A 316 -28.69 -22.90 32.10
C LYS A 316 -28.50 -23.05 30.60
N LYS A 317 -28.95 -22.06 29.81
CA LYS A 317 -28.79 -22.02 28.35
C LYS A 317 -27.41 -21.52 27.90
N GLY A 318 -26.53 -21.16 28.84
CA GLY A 318 -25.14 -20.67 28.55
C GLY A 318 -25.04 -19.25 28.00
N TRP A 319 -26.12 -18.44 28.14
CA TRP A 319 -26.12 -17.04 27.70
C TRP A 319 -25.45 -16.10 28.70
N MET A 320 -25.31 -16.54 29.92
CA MET A 320 -24.64 -15.84 31.02
C MET A 320 -23.43 -16.70 31.46
N LYS A 321 -22.31 -16.54 30.78
CA LYS A 321 -21.02 -17.03 31.25
C LYS A 321 -20.16 -15.87 31.65
#